data_6574015fe612b106ea6d7863457166c0
#
_entry.id   6574015fe612b106ea6d7863457166c0
#
_cell.length_a   1.000
_cell.length_b   1.000
_cell.length_c   1.000
_cell.angle_alpha   90.00
_cell.angle_beta   90.00
_cell.angle_gamma   90.00
#
_symmetry.space_group_name_H-M   'P 1'
#
loop_
_entity.id
_entity.type
_entity.pdbx_description
1 polymer ?
#
loop_
_entity_poly.entity_id
_entity_poly.type
_entity_poly.pdbx_seq_one_letter_code
_entity_poly.pdbx_strand_id
1 'polypeptide(L)'
;LIREGGKVIGVNVFDHKNRRERQFFAPLVVNAGGIWGQGIAEYADLKIKMFPAKGALLVMGHRINKLVINRCRKPADADILVPGDTICVIGTTSSRVPYDQIDNMQVTPEEVDILFREGEKLAPSLRHTRVLRAYAGVRPLVASDDDPSGRNVSRGIVLLDHAERDGLDGFITITGGKLMTYRLMAEWATDLVCKKLNKTARCVTAEQPLPGSTESRQETNQKV
;
A
#
# COMPACT_ATOMS: atom_id res chain seq x y z
N LEU A 1 -12.63 -15.79 -8.13
CA LEU A 1 -13.48 -16.13 -6.98
C LEU A 1 -14.41 -17.29 -7.34
N ILE A 2 -14.67 -18.22 -6.40
CA ILE A 2 -15.66 -19.30 -6.53
C ILE A 2 -16.97 -18.80 -5.90
N ARG A 3 -18.07 -18.86 -6.64
CA ARG A 3 -19.37 -18.32 -6.21
C ARG A 3 -20.46 -19.41 -6.31
N GLU A 4 -21.35 -19.42 -5.34
CA GLU A 4 -22.54 -20.27 -5.30
C GLU A 4 -23.68 -19.57 -4.55
N GLY A 5 -24.88 -19.57 -5.12
CA GLY A 5 -26.08 -19.05 -4.45
C GLY A 5 -25.99 -17.60 -3.95
N GLY A 6 -25.30 -16.69 -4.69
CA GLY A 6 -25.11 -15.30 -4.26
C GLY A 6 -24.06 -15.11 -3.15
N LYS A 7 -23.18 -16.09 -2.96
CA LYS A 7 -22.11 -16.07 -1.96
C LYS A 7 -20.77 -16.44 -2.58
N VAL A 8 -19.69 -15.80 -2.10
CA VAL A 8 -18.32 -16.25 -2.37
C VAL A 8 -17.97 -17.35 -1.38
N ILE A 9 -17.56 -18.51 -1.90
CA ILE A 9 -17.26 -19.72 -1.12
C ILE A 9 -15.81 -20.14 -1.23
N GLY A 10 -14.99 -19.41 -2.00
CA GLY A 10 -13.58 -19.75 -2.19
C GLY A 10 -12.91 -19.00 -3.32
N VAL A 11 -11.70 -19.44 -3.64
CA VAL A 11 -10.86 -18.85 -4.68
C VAL A 11 -10.21 -19.94 -5.56
N ASN A 12 -10.11 -19.66 -6.86
CA ASN A 12 -9.21 -20.35 -7.78
C ASN A 12 -7.91 -19.56 -7.86
N VAL A 13 -6.78 -20.21 -7.69
CA VAL A 13 -5.46 -19.60 -7.77
C VAL A 13 -4.54 -20.41 -8.66
N PHE A 14 -3.63 -19.72 -9.35
CA PHE A 14 -2.53 -20.36 -10.06
C PHE A 14 -1.29 -20.35 -9.16
N ASP A 15 -0.84 -21.54 -8.77
CA ASP A 15 0.38 -21.75 -8.00
C ASP A 15 1.59 -21.70 -8.95
N HIS A 16 2.23 -20.53 -9.03
CA HIS A 16 3.39 -20.32 -9.91
C HIS A 16 4.59 -21.23 -9.58
N LYS A 17 4.78 -21.59 -8.32
CA LYS A 17 5.87 -22.48 -7.89
C LYS A 17 5.69 -23.89 -8.43
N ASN A 18 4.48 -24.41 -8.35
CA ASN A 18 4.16 -25.78 -8.77
C ASN A 18 3.50 -25.84 -10.16
N ARG A 19 3.31 -24.68 -10.83
CA ARG A 19 2.71 -24.52 -12.15
C ARG A 19 1.36 -25.24 -12.28
N ARG A 20 0.50 -25.10 -11.29
CA ARG A 20 -0.83 -25.77 -11.27
C ARG A 20 -1.90 -24.87 -10.71
N GLU A 21 -3.12 -25.09 -11.15
CA GLU A 21 -4.29 -24.47 -10.55
C GLU A 21 -4.66 -25.17 -9.25
N ARG A 22 -5.15 -24.40 -8.29
CA ARG A 22 -5.63 -24.87 -6.99
C ARG A 22 -6.90 -24.14 -6.59
N GLN A 23 -7.78 -24.85 -5.92
CA GLN A 23 -8.98 -24.29 -5.33
C GLN A 23 -8.85 -24.28 -3.80
N PHE A 24 -9.27 -23.20 -3.19
CA PHE A 24 -9.37 -23.08 -1.74
C PHE A 24 -10.80 -22.66 -1.39
N PHE A 25 -11.44 -23.41 -0.53
CA PHE A 25 -12.78 -23.13 -0.03
C PHE A 25 -12.73 -22.54 1.37
N ALA A 26 -13.54 -21.51 1.62
CA ALA A 26 -13.63 -20.85 2.91
C ALA A 26 -15.02 -20.22 3.07
N PRO A 27 -15.52 -20.11 4.31
CA PRO A 27 -16.82 -19.46 4.58
C PRO A 27 -16.80 -17.95 4.27
N LEU A 28 -15.59 -17.34 4.20
CA LEU A 28 -15.39 -15.93 3.89
C LEU A 28 -14.02 -15.71 3.25
N VAL A 29 -13.95 -14.87 2.23
CA VAL A 29 -12.74 -14.46 1.54
C VAL A 29 -12.47 -12.99 1.82
N VAL A 30 -11.23 -12.67 2.20
CA VAL A 30 -10.76 -11.30 2.43
C VAL A 30 -9.89 -10.85 1.26
N ASN A 31 -10.33 -9.83 0.56
CA ASN A 31 -9.54 -9.15 -0.46
C ASN A 31 -8.66 -8.08 0.21
N ALA A 32 -7.40 -8.37 0.37
CA ALA A 32 -6.37 -7.45 0.85
C ALA A 32 -5.35 -7.13 -0.25
N GLY A 33 -5.79 -7.12 -1.51
CA GLY A 33 -4.96 -6.97 -2.71
C GLY A 33 -4.38 -5.57 -2.94
N GLY A 34 -4.54 -4.63 -2.00
CA GLY A 34 -4.00 -3.27 -2.13
C GLY A 34 -4.50 -2.59 -3.40
N ILE A 35 -3.57 -2.13 -4.26
CA ILE A 35 -3.93 -1.45 -5.51
C ILE A 35 -4.61 -2.41 -6.51
N TRP A 36 -4.36 -3.71 -6.46
CA TRP A 36 -5.01 -4.72 -7.31
C TRP A 36 -6.38 -5.17 -6.78
N GLY A 37 -6.81 -4.65 -5.63
CA GLY A 37 -8.07 -5.01 -4.98
C GLY A 37 -9.30 -4.79 -5.85
N GLN A 38 -9.28 -3.78 -6.74
CA GLN A 38 -10.34 -3.55 -7.72
C GLN A 38 -10.45 -4.73 -8.69
N GLY A 39 -9.36 -5.15 -9.34
CA GLY A 39 -9.37 -6.27 -10.27
C GLY A 39 -9.79 -7.60 -9.62
N ILE A 40 -9.45 -7.79 -8.32
CA ILE A 40 -9.93 -8.95 -7.57
C ILE A 40 -11.45 -8.88 -7.36
N ALA A 41 -12.00 -7.70 -7.05
CA ALA A 41 -13.44 -7.51 -6.90
C ALA A 41 -14.21 -7.69 -8.22
N GLU A 42 -13.61 -7.33 -9.34
CA GLU A 42 -14.19 -7.52 -10.68
C GLU A 42 -14.43 -8.99 -11.01
N TYR A 43 -13.67 -9.95 -10.47
CA TYR A 43 -13.99 -11.39 -10.57
C TYR A 43 -15.30 -11.79 -9.89
N ALA A 44 -15.89 -10.89 -9.11
CA ALA A 44 -17.21 -11.06 -8.52
C ALA A 44 -18.25 -10.07 -9.09
N ASP A 45 -17.97 -9.44 -10.23
CA ASP A 45 -18.77 -8.39 -10.86
C ASP A 45 -18.99 -7.15 -9.97
N LEU A 46 -18.08 -6.92 -9.01
CA LEU A 46 -18.14 -5.80 -8.08
C LEU A 46 -17.23 -4.66 -8.54
N LYS A 47 -17.69 -3.43 -8.28
CA LYS A 47 -16.91 -2.22 -8.59
C LYS A 47 -16.43 -1.55 -7.31
N ILE A 48 -15.12 -1.35 -7.20
CA ILE A 48 -14.48 -0.52 -6.19
C ILE A 48 -13.84 0.66 -6.92
N LYS A 49 -14.25 1.88 -6.60
CA LYS A 49 -13.67 3.08 -7.23
C LYS A 49 -12.27 3.34 -6.65
N MET A 50 -11.26 2.68 -7.20
CA MET A 50 -9.87 2.93 -6.85
C MET A 50 -9.36 4.19 -7.55
N PHE A 51 -8.45 4.89 -6.86
CA PHE A 51 -7.74 6.04 -7.39
C PHE A 51 -6.23 5.77 -7.33
N PRO A 52 -5.65 5.16 -8.37
CA PRO A 52 -4.23 4.88 -8.40
C PRO A 52 -3.43 6.18 -8.44
N ALA A 53 -2.69 6.48 -7.37
CA ALA A 53 -1.82 7.65 -7.28
C ALA A 53 -0.35 7.22 -7.25
N LYS A 54 0.35 7.44 -8.36
CA LYS A 54 1.79 7.20 -8.48
C LYS A 54 2.58 8.18 -7.60
N GLY A 55 3.67 7.72 -7.02
CA GLY A 55 4.64 8.55 -6.33
C GLY A 55 6.05 8.08 -6.66
N ALA A 56 6.88 8.98 -7.18
CA ALA A 56 8.28 8.75 -7.48
C ALA A 56 9.17 9.19 -6.31
N LEU A 57 10.28 8.51 -6.12
CA LEU A 57 11.30 8.79 -5.12
C LEU A 57 12.70 8.65 -5.74
N LEU A 58 13.64 9.46 -5.22
CA LEU A 58 15.07 9.36 -5.57
C LEU A 58 15.86 8.93 -4.35
N VAL A 59 16.75 7.95 -4.55
CA VAL A 59 17.78 7.54 -3.61
C VAL A 59 19.06 8.27 -3.94
N MET A 60 19.54 9.08 -3.02
CA MET A 60 20.73 9.92 -3.18
C MET A 60 21.96 9.23 -2.60
N GLY A 61 23.12 9.41 -3.24
CA GLY A 61 24.37 8.72 -2.93
C GLY A 61 25.06 9.11 -1.63
N HIS A 62 24.56 10.11 -0.93
CA HIS A 62 25.11 10.54 0.36
C HIS A 62 24.00 10.82 1.36
N ARG A 63 24.29 10.53 2.62
CA ARG A 63 23.45 10.94 3.74
C ARG A 63 23.73 12.40 4.06
N ILE A 64 22.87 13.31 3.56
CA ILE A 64 23.01 14.76 3.75
C ILE A 64 22.26 15.31 4.96
N ASN A 65 21.42 14.50 5.61
CA ASN A 65 20.63 14.88 6.76
C ASN A 65 20.70 13.79 7.86
N LYS A 66 20.56 14.19 9.12
CA LYS A 66 20.56 13.27 10.28
C LYS A 66 19.15 12.93 10.74
N LEU A 67 18.21 13.82 10.51
CA LEU A 67 16.80 13.71 10.91
C LEU A 67 15.91 13.79 9.66
N VAL A 68 14.70 13.25 9.73
CA VAL A 68 13.70 13.47 8.69
C VAL A 68 13.37 14.95 8.61
N ILE A 69 13.48 15.52 7.42
CA ILE A 69 13.11 16.91 7.14
C ILE A 69 11.81 16.88 6.35
N ASN A 70 10.80 17.60 6.84
CA ASN A 70 9.51 17.73 6.20
C ASN A 70 9.10 19.19 6.15
N ARG A 71 8.48 19.63 5.06
CA ARG A 71 7.91 20.97 4.94
C ARG A 71 6.58 21.05 5.66
N CYS A 72 6.42 22.09 6.50
CA CYS A 72 5.15 22.41 7.16
C CYS A 72 4.27 23.26 6.25
N ARG A 73 3.75 22.66 5.16
CA ARG A 73 2.86 23.30 4.18
C ARG A 73 1.79 22.30 3.71
N LYS A 74 0.84 22.77 2.89
CA LYS A 74 -0.07 21.87 2.18
C LYS A 74 0.76 20.85 1.38
N PRO A 75 0.41 19.55 1.38
CA PRO A 75 1.18 18.51 0.71
C PRO A 75 1.46 18.83 -0.76
N ALA A 76 2.74 18.80 -1.12
CA ALA A 76 3.23 19.04 -2.47
C ALA A 76 4.36 18.07 -2.82
N ASP A 77 4.99 18.24 -4.01
CA ASP A 77 6.07 17.37 -4.43
C ASP A 77 7.36 17.60 -3.62
N ALA A 78 8.13 16.53 -3.41
CA ALA A 78 9.40 16.53 -2.70
C ALA A 78 9.38 17.18 -1.31
N ASP A 79 8.33 16.95 -0.54
CA ASP A 79 8.18 17.56 0.78
C ASP A 79 8.95 16.86 1.89
N ILE A 80 9.49 15.65 1.63
CA ILE A 80 10.14 14.84 2.66
C ILE A 80 11.51 14.39 2.20
N LEU A 81 12.52 14.63 3.05
CA LEU A 81 13.88 14.10 2.92
C LEU A 81 14.16 13.17 4.11
N VAL A 82 14.37 11.90 3.81
CA VAL A 82 14.54 10.83 4.82
C VAL A 82 15.98 10.33 4.81
N PRO A 83 16.68 10.31 5.97
CA PRO A 83 18.02 9.74 6.05
C PRO A 83 17.97 8.21 6.09
N GLY A 84 18.88 7.57 5.36
CA GLY A 84 19.26 6.17 5.52
C GLY A 84 20.63 6.05 6.23
N ASP A 85 21.23 4.88 6.21
CA ASP A 85 22.57 4.69 6.83
C ASP A 85 23.64 5.52 6.13
N THR A 86 23.82 5.35 4.82
CA THR A 86 24.82 6.06 4.00
C THR A 86 24.18 6.92 2.90
N ILE A 87 22.88 6.88 2.77
CA ILE A 87 22.09 7.52 1.71
C ILE A 87 21.04 8.48 2.31
N CYS A 88 20.36 9.21 1.45
CA CYS A 88 19.06 9.79 1.80
C CYS A 88 18.06 9.56 0.65
N VAL A 89 16.79 9.69 0.96
CA VAL A 89 15.68 9.54 0.01
C VAL A 89 14.87 10.81 -0.02
N ILE A 90 14.68 11.38 -1.22
CA ILE A 90 13.78 12.53 -1.44
C ILE A 90 12.51 12.07 -2.16
N GLY A 91 11.36 12.56 -1.74
CA GLY A 91 10.06 12.25 -2.34
C GLY A 91 8.90 12.97 -1.68
N THR A 92 7.75 12.77 -2.21
CA THR A 92 7.36 12.03 -3.41
C THR A 92 6.67 12.96 -4.39
N THR A 93 6.61 12.57 -5.66
CA THR A 93 5.61 13.14 -6.59
C THR A 93 4.22 12.57 -6.28
N SER A 94 3.19 13.13 -6.90
CA SER A 94 1.85 12.55 -6.87
C SER A 94 1.13 12.85 -8.17
N SER A 95 0.84 11.80 -8.93
CA SER A 95 0.09 11.87 -10.19
C SER A 95 -0.88 10.70 -10.29
N ARG A 96 -2.06 10.95 -10.89
CA ARG A 96 -2.99 9.87 -11.21
C ARG A 96 -2.42 9.04 -12.36
N VAL A 97 -2.59 7.73 -12.28
CA VAL A 97 -2.26 6.81 -13.38
C VAL A 97 -3.46 5.94 -13.72
N PRO A 98 -3.62 5.55 -14.99
CA PRO A 98 -4.63 4.59 -15.41
C PRO A 98 -4.44 3.25 -14.69
N TYR A 99 -5.55 2.56 -14.39
CA TYR A 99 -5.50 1.30 -13.64
C TYR A 99 -4.76 0.19 -14.40
N ASP A 100 -4.84 0.18 -15.72
CA ASP A 100 -4.14 -0.77 -16.60
C ASP A 100 -2.62 -0.57 -16.68
N GLN A 101 -2.10 0.52 -16.12
CA GLN A 101 -0.68 0.86 -16.12
C GLN A 101 0.01 0.66 -14.76
N ILE A 102 -0.71 0.21 -13.73
CA ILE A 102 -0.18 0.12 -12.35
C ILE A 102 1.01 -0.84 -12.20
N ASP A 103 1.14 -1.83 -13.07
CA ASP A 103 2.21 -2.83 -13.03
C ASP A 103 3.51 -2.38 -13.72
N ASN A 104 3.48 -1.29 -14.50
CA ASN A 104 4.60 -0.80 -15.30
C ASN A 104 5.01 0.63 -14.92
N MET A 105 5.18 0.88 -13.61
CA MET A 105 5.55 2.20 -13.11
C MET A 105 7.01 2.54 -13.37
N GLN A 106 7.24 3.55 -14.19
CA GLN A 106 8.55 4.14 -14.41
C GLN A 106 8.59 5.57 -13.90
N VAL A 107 9.74 5.98 -13.39
CA VAL A 107 9.98 7.39 -13.04
C VAL A 107 10.36 8.12 -14.31
N THR A 108 9.68 9.22 -14.60
CA THR A 108 9.96 10.05 -15.79
C THR A 108 11.03 11.10 -15.50
N PRO A 109 11.74 11.60 -16.52
CA PRO A 109 12.70 12.72 -16.36
C PRO A 109 12.07 13.93 -15.68
N GLU A 110 10.84 14.27 -16.03
CA GLU A 110 10.11 15.41 -15.46
C GLU A 110 9.86 15.24 -13.96
N GLU A 111 9.56 14.00 -13.51
CA GLU A 111 9.43 13.70 -12.09
C GLU A 111 10.76 13.85 -11.34
N VAL A 112 11.86 13.44 -11.97
CA VAL A 112 13.21 13.64 -11.42
C VAL A 112 13.50 15.12 -11.26
N ASP A 113 13.25 15.92 -12.29
CA ASP A 113 13.47 17.37 -12.27
C ASP A 113 12.62 18.08 -11.19
N ILE A 114 11.36 17.67 -11.03
CA ILE A 114 10.49 18.17 -9.96
C ILE A 114 11.08 17.85 -8.59
N LEU A 115 11.51 16.59 -8.37
CA LEU A 115 12.08 16.15 -7.10
C LEU A 115 13.38 16.89 -6.76
N PHE A 116 14.23 17.16 -7.74
CA PHE A 116 15.42 17.96 -7.54
C PHE A 116 15.08 19.43 -7.23
N ARG A 117 14.31 20.09 -8.10
CA ARG A 117 13.97 21.49 -7.95
C ARG A 117 13.28 21.78 -6.61
N GLU A 118 12.36 20.93 -6.18
CA GLU A 118 11.67 21.10 -4.90
C GLU A 118 12.53 20.63 -3.73
N GLY A 119 13.32 19.57 -3.91
CA GLY A 119 14.23 19.03 -2.90
C GLY A 119 15.37 19.98 -2.54
N GLU A 120 15.94 20.72 -3.50
CA GLU A 120 16.95 21.75 -3.26
C GLU A 120 16.48 22.84 -2.29
N LYS A 121 15.19 23.11 -2.26
CA LYS A 121 14.58 24.05 -1.30
C LYS A 121 14.57 23.52 0.15
N LEU A 122 14.62 22.17 0.33
CA LEU A 122 14.79 21.53 1.63
C LEU A 122 16.25 21.45 2.04
N ALA A 123 17.10 21.04 1.12
CA ALA A 123 18.51 20.84 1.32
C ALA A 123 19.29 21.24 0.05
N PRO A 124 19.91 22.42 -0.03
CA PRO A 124 20.64 22.91 -1.21
C PRO A 124 21.75 21.97 -1.68
N SER A 125 22.32 21.17 -0.79
CA SER A 125 23.35 20.16 -1.10
C SER A 125 22.85 19.03 -2.01
N LEU A 126 21.54 18.83 -2.13
CA LEU A 126 20.95 17.85 -3.06
C LEU A 126 21.40 18.08 -4.47
N ARG A 127 21.56 19.34 -4.91
CA ARG A 127 22.00 19.71 -6.24
C ARG A 127 23.31 19.05 -6.67
N HIS A 128 24.19 18.79 -5.73
CA HIS A 128 25.52 18.22 -5.96
C HIS A 128 25.60 16.73 -5.59
N THR A 129 24.46 16.13 -5.21
CA THR A 129 24.41 14.75 -4.76
C THR A 129 23.99 13.83 -5.90
N ARG A 130 24.80 12.78 -6.14
CA ARG A 130 24.51 11.80 -7.18
C ARG A 130 23.23 11.01 -6.87
N VAL A 131 22.37 10.81 -7.85
CA VAL A 131 21.26 9.85 -7.78
C VAL A 131 21.81 8.44 -8.00
N LEU A 132 21.52 7.54 -7.07
CA LEU A 132 21.84 6.12 -7.20
C LEU A 132 20.68 5.34 -7.83
N ARG A 133 19.45 5.70 -7.49
CA ARG A 133 18.25 4.98 -7.94
C ARG A 133 17.04 5.90 -7.95
N ALA A 134 16.20 5.73 -8.96
CA ALA A 134 14.84 6.23 -8.99
C ALA A 134 13.88 5.05 -8.95
N TYR A 135 12.77 5.17 -8.20
CA TYR A 135 11.69 4.19 -8.20
C TYR A 135 10.36 4.85 -7.94
N ALA A 136 9.30 4.18 -8.37
CA ALA A 136 7.94 4.63 -8.15
C ALA A 136 7.08 3.50 -7.61
N GLY A 137 6.02 3.88 -6.90
CA GLY A 137 4.97 2.98 -6.44
C GLY A 137 3.60 3.63 -6.61
N VAL A 138 2.55 2.84 -6.51
CA VAL A 138 1.17 3.30 -6.65
C VAL A 138 0.43 3.15 -5.32
N ARG A 139 -0.17 4.25 -4.88
CA ARG A 139 -0.98 4.26 -3.65
C ARG A 139 -2.39 3.77 -3.96
N PRO A 140 -2.94 2.83 -3.18
CA PRO A 140 -4.30 2.32 -3.33
C PRO A 140 -5.31 3.27 -2.67
N LEU A 141 -5.47 4.48 -3.21
CA LEU A 141 -6.46 5.42 -2.70
C LEU A 141 -7.86 5.00 -3.18
N VAL A 142 -8.86 5.22 -2.33
CA VAL A 142 -10.27 5.03 -2.69
C VAL A 142 -10.90 6.41 -2.75
N ALA A 143 -11.37 6.79 -3.93
CA ALA A 143 -11.89 8.13 -4.16
C ALA A 143 -13.36 8.23 -3.78
N SER A 144 -13.70 9.28 -3.02
CA SER A 144 -15.06 9.83 -2.99
C SER A 144 -15.24 10.93 -4.04
N ASP A 145 -14.16 11.61 -4.45
CA ASP A 145 -14.16 12.77 -5.33
C ASP A 145 -13.13 12.67 -6.47
N ASP A 146 -13.30 13.48 -7.52
CA ASP A 146 -12.44 13.51 -8.71
C ASP A 146 -11.26 14.51 -8.55
N ASP A 147 -10.38 14.30 -7.57
CA ASP A 147 -9.13 15.06 -7.46
C ASP A 147 -8.05 14.45 -8.37
N PRO A 148 -7.62 15.15 -9.46
CA PRO A 148 -6.64 14.63 -10.41
C PRO A 148 -5.27 14.29 -9.79
N SER A 149 -4.89 14.97 -8.70
CA SER A 149 -3.60 14.77 -8.03
C SER A 149 -3.62 13.62 -7.04
N GLY A 150 -4.80 13.20 -6.56
CA GLY A 150 -4.96 12.25 -5.47
C GLY A 150 -4.43 12.74 -4.12
N ARG A 151 -4.05 14.03 -3.99
CA ARG A 151 -3.49 14.57 -2.74
C ARG A 151 -4.55 14.82 -1.69
N ASN A 152 -5.74 15.21 -2.13
CA ASN A 152 -6.90 15.47 -1.28
C ASN A 152 -7.79 14.23 -1.11
N VAL A 153 -7.54 13.15 -1.85
CA VAL A 153 -8.25 11.89 -1.68
C VAL A 153 -7.91 11.30 -0.31
N SER A 154 -8.94 10.86 0.41
CA SER A 154 -8.77 10.27 1.74
C SER A 154 -7.78 9.11 1.70
N ARG A 155 -6.84 9.13 2.65
CA ARG A 155 -5.92 8.02 2.94
C ARG A 155 -6.39 7.21 4.15
N GLY A 156 -7.69 7.29 4.44
CA GLY A 156 -8.33 6.49 5.49
C GLY A 156 -8.33 5.00 5.15
N ILE A 157 -8.52 4.19 6.16
CA ILE A 157 -8.75 2.76 6.00
C ILE A 157 -10.17 2.59 5.45
N VAL A 158 -10.30 1.78 4.41
CA VAL A 158 -11.59 1.45 3.79
C VAL A 158 -11.82 -0.05 3.95
N LEU A 159 -12.85 -0.40 4.69
CA LEU A 159 -13.30 -1.78 4.90
C LEU A 159 -14.71 -1.92 4.31
N LEU A 160 -14.87 -2.76 3.30
CA LEU A 160 -16.12 -2.98 2.58
C LEU A 160 -16.66 -4.37 2.90
N ASP A 161 -17.85 -4.42 3.49
CA ASP A 161 -18.66 -5.64 3.58
C ASP A 161 -19.55 -5.72 2.34
N HIS A 162 -19.21 -6.63 1.43
CA HIS A 162 -19.94 -6.74 0.17
C HIS A 162 -21.34 -7.37 0.33
N ALA A 163 -21.63 -8.04 1.46
CA ALA A 163 -22.98 -8.48 1.76
C ALA A 163 -23.91 -7.28 2.00
N GLU A 164 -23.46 -6.31 2.80
CA GLU A 164 -24.24 -5.10 3.12
C GLU A 164 -24.28 -4.12 1.96
N ARG A 165 -23.14 -3.97 1.26
CA ARG A 165 -22.98 -2.97 0.20
C ARG A 165 -23.56 -3.41 -1.15
N ASP A 166 -23.34 -4.67 -1.54
CA ASP A 166 -23.53 -5.16 -2.91
C ASP A 166 -24.45 -6.40 -2.96
N GLY A 167 -24.91 -6.93 -1.82
CA GLY A 167 -25.72 -8.15 -1.76
C GLY A 167 -24.95 -9.45 -2.01
N LEU A 168 -23.60 -9.43 -1.98
CA LEU A 168 -22.74 -10.60 -2.17
C LEU A 168 -22.11 -11.04 -0.86
N ASP A 169 -22.64 -12.10 -0.23
CA ASP A 169 -22.08 -12.64 1.02
C ASP A 169 -20.74 -13.38 0.80
N GLY A 170 -20.01 -13.61 1.90
CA GLY A 170 -18.76 -14.36 1.89
C GLY A 170 -17.54 -13.60 1.32
N PHE A 171 -17.67 -12.29 1.09
CA PHE A 171 -16.57 -11.46 0.54
C PHE A 171 -16.48 -10.11 1.25
N ILE A 172 -15.27 -9.74 1.65
CA ILE A 172 -14.95 -8.42 2.20
C ILE A 172 -13.70 -7.87 1.54
N THR A 173 -13.58 -6.55 1.44
CA THR A 173 -12.36 -5.89 0.92
C THR A 173 -11.84 -4.90 1.94
N ILE A 174 -10.52 -4.97 2.23
CA ILE A 174 -9.77 -3.98 3.01
C ILE A 174 -8.73 -3.30 2.13
N THR A 175 -8.75 -1.98 2.08
CA THR A 175 -7.84 -1.19 1.24
C THR A 175 -7.61 0.22 1.81
N GLY A 176 -6.88 1.08 1.08
CA GLY A 176 -6.53 2.42 1.56
C GLY A 176 -5.46 2.38 2.66
N GLY A 177 -5.59 3.28 3.62
CA GLY A 177 -4.66 3.38 4.74
C GLY A 177 -3.26 3.83 4.34
N LYS A 178 -2.31 3.60 5.24
CA LYS A 178 -0.88 3.85 5.07
C LYS A 178 -0.11 2.62 5.54
N LEU A 179 1.16 2.47 5.11
CA LEU A 179 1.99 1.35 5.54
C LEU A 179 2.02 1.20 7.09
N MET A 180 2.10 2.30 7.82
CA MET A 180 2.11 2.27 9.29
C MET A 180 0.77 1.88 9.94
N THR A 181 -0.33 1.85 9.19
CA THR A 181 -1.64 1.43 9.71
C THR A 181 -1.98 -0.04 9.45
N TYR A 182 -1.01 -0.83 8.94
CA TYR A 182 -1.22 -2.23 8.54
C TYR A 182 -1.82 -3.10 9.65
N ARG A 183 -1.34 -2.94 10.89
CA ARG A 183 -1.83 -3.71 12.03
C ARG A 183 -3.30 -3.38 12.34
N LEU A 184 -3.64 -2.09 12.37
CA LEU A 184 -5.01 -1.64 12.61
C LEU A 184 -5.95 -2.07 11.48
N MET A 185 -5.48 -2.06 10.23
CA MET A 185 -6.24 -2.58 9.09
C MET A 185 -6.52 -4.07 9.26
N ALA A 186 -5.51 -4.84 9.65
CA ALA A 186 -5.67 -6.27 9.91
C ALA A 186 -6.65 -6.54 11.07
N GLU A 187 -6.56 -5.76 12.14
CA GLU A 187 -7.48 -5.83 13.28
C GLU A 187 -8.94 -5.60 12.82
N TRP A 188 -9.24 -4.50 12.14
CA TRP A 188 -10.59 -4.21 11.67
C TRP A 188 -11.14 -5.28 10.72
N ALA A 189 -10.32 -5.76 9.78
CA ALA A 189 -10.73 -6.82 8.87
C ALA A 189 -11.02 -8.12 9.64
N THR A 190 -10.18 -8.48 10.62
CA THR A 190 -10.35 -9.69 11.42
C THR A 190 -11.56 -9.59 12.35
N ASP A 191 -11.81 -8.44 12.94
CA ASP A 191 -13.00 -8.21 13.77
C ASP A 191 -14.29 -8.39 12.97
N LEU A 192 -14.33 -7.87 11.73
CA LEU A 192 -15.46 -8.11 10.82
C LEU A 192 -15.61 -9.59 10.46
N VAL A 193 -14.49 -10.28 10.18
CA VAL A 193 -14.49 -11.73 9.94
C VAL A 193 -15.04 -12.49 11.13
N CYS A 194 -14.58 -12.19 12.35
CA CYS A 194 -15.04 -12.81 13.58
C CYS A 194 -16.57 -12.60 13.77
N LYS A 195 -17.03 -11.36 13.57
CA LYS A 195 -18.45 -11.02 13.62
C LYS A 195 -19.28 -11.88 12.65
N LYS A 196 -18.85 -11.96 11.38
CA LYS A 196 -19.55 -12.74 10.35
C LYS A 196 -19.55 -14.25 10.60
N LEU A 197 -18.50 -14.76 11.23
CA LEU A 197 -18.36 -16.18 11.58
C LEU A 197 -18.92 -16.51 12.97
N ASN A 198 -19.58 -15.56 13.66
CA ASN A 198 -20.07 -15.70 15.02
C ASN A 198 -18.97 -16.18 16.00
N LYS A 199 -17.78 -15.63 15.88
CA LYS A 199 -16.63 -15.87 16.76
C LYS A 199 -16.36 -14.63 17.60
N THR A 200 -15.99 -14.86 18.86
CA THR A 200 -15.53 -13.79 19.76
C THR A 200 -14.04 -14.03 20.03
N ALA A 201 -13.22 -13.06 19.64
CA ALA A 201 -11.78 -13.06 19.91
C ALA A 201 -11.31 -11.63 20.14
N ARG A 202 -10.50 -11.41 21.16
CA ARG A 202 -9.84 -10.11 21.38
C ARG A 202 -8.58 -10.03 20.51
N CYS A 203 -8.38 -8.90 19.84
CA CYS A 203 -7.12 -8.63 19.17
C CYS A 203 -5.99 -8.43 20.19
N VAL A 204 -4.88 -9.14 20.00
CA VAL A 204 -3.69 -9.05 20.86
C VAL A 204 -2.45 -8.56 20.10
N THR A 205 -2.58 -8.27 18.81
CA THR A 205 -1.44 -7.93 17.93
C THR A 205 -0.77 -6.61 18.28
N ALA A 206 -1.40 -5.74 19.07
CA ALA A 206 -0.77 -4.52 19.59
C ALA A 206 0.24 -4.82 20.72
N GLU A 207 0.05 -5.94 21.40
CA GLU A 207 0.82 -6.35 22.60
C GLU A 207 1.86 -7.44 22.25
N GLN A 208 1.68 -8.13 21.12
CA GLN A 208 2.58 -9.19 20.67
C GLN A 208 3.67 -8.64 19.74
N PRO A 209 4.95 -8.88 20.03
CA PRO A 209 6.04 -8.54 19.15
C PRO A 209 5.94 -9.38 17.86
N LEU A 210 6.35 -8.80 16.73
CA LEU A 210 6.46 -9.55 15.49
C LEU A 210 7.55 -10.64 15.62
N PRO A 211 7.41 -11.79 14.94
CA PRO A 211 8.45 -12.81 14.90
C PRO A 211 9.80 -12.20 14.48
N GLY A 212 10.86 -12.52 15.22
CA GLY A 212 12.21 -11.98 15.01
C GLY A 212 12.48 -10.61 15.63
N SER A 213 11.46 -9.86 16.08
CA SER A 213 11.66 -8.52 16.65
C SER A 213 12.32 -8.54 18.04
N THR A 214 12.28 -9.67 18.73
CA THR A 214 12.91 -9.91 20.06
C THR A 214 14.30 -10.51 19.94
N GLU A 215 14.73 -10.92 18.75
CA GLU A 215 16.09 -11.44 18.53
C GLU A 215 17.09 -10.28 18.54
N SER A 216 18.21 -10.44 19.28
CA SER A 216 19.27 -9.45 19.26
C SER A 216 19.92 -9.38 17.86
N ARG A 217 20.40 -8.19 17.45
CA ARG A 217 21.16 -8.04 16.18
C ARG A 217 22.34 -9.00 16.06
N GLN A 218 22.90 -9.47 17.17
CA GLN A 218 24.01 -10.43 17.19
C GLN A 218 23.57 -11.85 16.83
N GLU A 219 22.37 -12.28 17.26
CA GLU A 219 21.83 -13.59 16.92
C GLU A 219 21.37 -13.68 15.46
N THR A 220 20.88 -12.58 14.89
CA THR A 220 20.47 -12.51 13.47
C THR A 220 21.69 -12.62 12.53
N ASN A 221 22.85 -12.03 12.90
CA ASN A 221 24.07 -12.09 12.10
C ASN A 221 24.80 -13.45 12.18
N GLN A 222 24.46 -14.32 13.12
CA GLN A 222 25.02 -15.69 13.18
C GLN A 222 24.23 -16.71 12.36
N LYS A 223 23.04 -16.34 11.85
CA LYS A 223 22.17 -17.21 11.05
C LYS A 223 22.25 -16.93 9.53
N VAL A 224 23.10 -15.98 9.10
CA VAL A 224 23.44 -15.65 7.72
C VAL A 224 24.88 -16.07 7.47
#